data_a58523d5a6db8c65f9f63d190c7098d8
#
_entry.id   a58523d5a6db8c65f9f63d190c7098d8
#
_cell.length_a   1.000
_cell.length_b   1.000
_cell.length_c   1.000
_cell.angle_alpha   90.00
_cell.angle_beta   90.00
_cell.angle_gamma   90.00
#
_symmetry.space_group_name_H-M   'P 1'
#
loop_
_entity.id
_entity.type
_entity.pdbx_description
1 polymer ?
#
loop_
_entity_poly.entity_id
_entity_poly.type
_entity_poly.pdbx_seq_one_letter_code
_entity_poly.pdbx_strand_id
1 'polypeptide(L)'
;MKSRTKPALRAVPAAQVQLSLNVQGVLRDVQQAFYGLCVYAGKQVLAAMMEADRVALCGAKNVPDAGRKAIRGGTTRSSVVLGGQRIAVTKPRARSLEHGELDLPTFAWAANTDPLAIRNRWRWPVAVSINTAFQ
;
A
#
# COMPACT_ATOMS: atom_id res chain seq x y z
N MET A 1 -60.48 -29.59 -35.74
CA MET A 1 -59.45 -29.61 -34.66
C MET A 1 -58.29 -28.78 -35.09
N LYS A 2 -58.14 -27.61 -34.50
CA LYS A 2 -57.00 -26.76 -34.76
C LYS A 2 -55.84 -27.20 -33.87
N SER A 3 -54.84 -27.82 -34.48
CA SER A 3 -53.59 -28.13 -33.85
C SER A 3 -52.87 -26.82 -33.48
N ARG A 4 -52.80 -26.52 -32.19
CA ARG A 4 -51.98 -25.42 -31.68
C ARG A 4 -50.52 -25.91 -31.66
N THR A 5 -49.82 -25.60 -32.74
CA THR A 5 -48.38 -25.76 -32.77
C THR A 5 -47.78 -24.80 -31.75
N LYS A 6 -47.28 -25.33 -30.64
CA LYS A 6 -46.50 -24.55 -29.68
C LYS A 6 -45.30 -23.98 -30.43
N PRO A 7 -45.02 -22.66 -30.35
CA PRO A 7 -43.79 -22.16 -30.91
C PRO A 7 -42.63 -22.82 -30.20
N ALA A 8 -41.83 -23.53 -30.97
CA ALA A 8 -40.57 -24.04 -30.45
C ALA A 8 -39.78 -22.86 -29.90
N LEU A 9 -39.50 -22.91 -28.59
CA LEU A 9 -38.52 -22.01 -28.00
C LEU A 9 -37.23 -22.15 -28.80
N ARG A 10 -36.99 -21.19 -29.67
CA ARG A 10 -35.69 -21.05 -30.31
C ARG A 10 -34.67 -20.95 -29.20
N ALA A 11 -33.87 -21.99 -29.02
CA ALA A 11 -32.70 -21.89 -28.20
C ALA A 11 -31.89 -20.71 -28.73
N VAL A 12 -31.88 -19.62 -27.97
CA VAL A 12 -30.95 -18.50 -28.23
C VAL A 12 -29.59 -19.16 -28.19
N PRO A 13 -28.79 -19.15 -29.29
CA PRO A 13 -27.44 -19.65 -29.19
C PRO A 13 -26.82 -18.89 -28.04
N ALA A 14 -26.39 -19.58 -26.99
CA ALA A 14 -25.58 -19.01 -25.98
C ALA A 14 -24.44 -18.33 -26.72
N ALA A 15 -24.49 -16.99 -26.77
CA ALA A 15 -23.37 -16.25 -27.34
C ALA A 15 -22.17 -16.73 -26.54
N GLN A 16 -21.38 -17.58 -27.14
CA GLN A 16 -20.09 -17.93 -26.60
C GLN A 16 -19.28 -16.63 -26.69
N VAL A 17 -19.42 -15.83 -25.65
CA VAL A 17 -18.49 -14.73 -25.40
C VAL A 17 -17.17 -15.43 -25.11
N GLN A 18 -16.38 -15.65 -26.15
CA GLN A 18 -14.99 -16.00 -25.96
C GLN A 18 -14.30 -14.78 -25.35
N LEU A 19 -14.40 -14.70 -24.05
CA LEU A 19 -13.48 -13.90 -23.27
C LEU A 19 -12.11 -14.58 -23.45
N SER A 20 -11.35 -14.13 -24.45
CA SER A 20 -9.93 -14.42 -24.48
C SER A 20 -9.33 -13.68 -23.28
N LEU A 21 -9.37 -14.33 -22.13
CA LEU A 21 -8.67 -13.88 -20.94
C LEU A 21 -7.20 -13.88 -21.28
N ASN A 22 -6.66 -12.69 -21.53
CA ASN A 22 -5.22 -12.52 -21.53
C ASN A 22 -4.72 -12.74 -20.09
N VAL A 23 -4.40 -13.98 -19.77
CA VAL A 23 -3.97 -14.39 -18.43
C VAL A 23 -2.79 -13.57 -17.95
N GLN A 24 -1.88 -13.20 -18.84
CA GLN A 24 -0.73 -12.34 -18.49
C GLN A 24 -1.17 -10.91 -18.13
N GLY A 25 -2.17 -10.37 -18.83
CA GLY A 25 -2.75 -9.07 -18.50
C GLY A 25 -3.42 -9.10 -17.13
N VAL A 26 -4.25 -10.10 -16.86
CA VAL A 26 -4.93 -10.29 -15.57
C VAL A 26 -3.92 -10.43 -14.43
N LEU A 27 -2.87 -11.24 -14.60
CA LEU A 27 -1.82 -11.40 -13.59
C LEU A 27 -1.09 -10.08 -13.31
N ARG A 28 -0.82 -9.30 -14.35
CA ARG A 28 -0.21 -7.98 -14.20
C ARG A 28 -1.10 -7.04 -13.42
N ASP A 29 -2.38 -7.00 -13.73
CA ASP A 29 -3.36 -6.15 -13.04
C ASP A 29 -3.52 -6.55 -11.57
N VAL A 30 -3.55 -7.85 -11.28
CA VAL A 30 -3.58 -8.37 -9.91
C VAL A 30 -2.32 -8.00 -9.15
N GLN A 31 -1.15 -8.12 -9.77
CA GLN A 31 0.12 -7.71 -9.15
C GLN A 31 0.14 -6.22 -8.85
N GLN A 32 -0.33 -5.38 -9.77
CA GLN A 32 -0.41 -3.94 -9.56
C GLN A 32 -1.39 -3.58 -8.44
N ALA A 33 -2.55 -4.22 -8.39
CA ALA A 33 -3.54 -4.01 -7.34
C ALA A 33 -2.99 -4.44 -5.97
N PHE A 34 -2.35 -5.58 -5.90
CA PHE A 34 -1.70 -6.07 -4.68
C PHE A 34 -0.59 -5.13 -4.22
N TYR A 35 0.25 -4.69 -5.14
CA TYR A 35 1.32 -3.74 -4.86
C TYR A 35 0.76 -2.40 -4.34
N GLY A 36 -0.27 -1.88 -4.98
CA GLY A 36 -0.97 -0.67 -4.53
C GLY A 36 -1.54 -0.80 -3.12
N LEU A 37 -2.09 -1.96 -2.80
CA LEU A 37 -2.58 -2.26 -1.45
C LEU A 37 -1.43 -2.29 -0.43
N CYS A 38 -0.30 -2.90 -0.76
CA CYS A 38 0.88 -2.91 0.10
C CYS A 38 1.43 -1.50 0.36
N VAL A 39 1.48 -0.66 -0.67
CA VAL A 39 1.91 0.73 -0.55
C VAL A 39 0.94 1.52 0.33
N TYR A 40 -0.35 1.35 0.12
CA TYR A 40 -1.38 2.02 0.92
C TYR A 40 -1.31 1.59 2.39
N ALA A 41 -1.25 0.30 2.68
CA ALA A 41 -1.10 -0.23 4.02
C ALA A 41 0.21 0.23 4.68
N GLY A 42 1.31 0.20 3.93
CA GLY A 42 2.62 0.70 4.38
C GLY A 42 2.60 2.17 4.76
N LYS A 43 1.90 3.01 3.98
CA LYS A 43 1.70 4.43 4.28
C LYS A 43 0.92 4.63 5.59
N GLN A 44 -0.11 3.83 5.84
CA GLN A 44 -0.90 3.89 7.08
C GLN A 44 -0.07 3.49 8.30
N VAL A 45 0.68 2.40 8.19
CA VAL A 45 1.58 1.95 9.26
C VAL A 45 2.65 2.99 9.55
N LEU A 46 3.26 3.56 8.52
CA LEU A 46 4.28 4.60 8.66
C LEU A 46 3.73 5.84 9.37
N ALA A 47 2.52 6.27 9.02
CA ALA A 47 1.84 7.39 9.68
C ALA A 47 1.60 7.11 11.16
N ALA A 48 1.16 5.90 11.51
CA ALA A 48 0.95 5.49 12.89
C ALA A 48 2.28 5.44 13.68
N MET A 49 3.35 4.94 13.08
CA MET A 49 4.67 4.91 13.70
C MET A 49 5.23 6.33 13.93
N MET A 50 5.09 7.23 12.98
CA MET A 50 5.50 8.63 13.15
C MET A 50 4.69 9.33 14.24
N GLU A 51 3.39 9.06 14.34
CA GLU A 51 2.58 9.60 15.42
C GLU A 51 2.98 9.04 16.79
N ALA A 52 3.33 7.75 16.86
CA ALA A 52 3.87 7.14 18.07
C ALA A 52 5.19 7.79 18.51
N ASP A 53 6.08 8.10 17.57
CA ASP A 53 7.31 8.85 17.86
C ASP A 53 6.99 10.24 18.43
N ARG A 54 6.02 10.94 17.83
CA ARG A 54 5.58 12.25 18.31
C ARG A 54 4.98 12.17 19.71
N VAL A 55 4.18 11.15 19.99
CA VAL A 55 3.63 10.93 21.34
C VAL A 55 4.73 10.66 22.36
N ALA A 56 5.74 9.89 21.99
CA ALA A 56 6.90 9.63 22.86
C ALA A 56 7.68 10.92 23.22
N LEU A 57 7.77 11.87 22.28
CA LEU A 57 8.48 13.13 22.47
C LEU A 57 7.62 14.23 23.13
N CYS A 58 6.37 14.35 22.72
CA CYS A 58 5.50 15.45 23.06
C CYS A 58 4.39 15.10 24.07
N GLY A 59 4.20 13.82 24.38
CA GLY A 59 3.05 13.33 25.10
C GLY A 59 1.77 13.23 24.24
N ALA A 60 0.69 12.72 24.84
CA ALA A 60 -0.58 12.57 24.17
C ALA A 60 -1.19 13.93 23.78
N LYS A 61 -1.99 13.93 22.71
CA LYS A 61 -2.66 15.14 22.25
C LYS A 61 -3.64 15.66 23.34
N ASN A 62 -3.58 16.95 23.60
CA ASN A 62 -4.44 17.64 24.57
C ASN A 62 -4.31 17.14 26.03
N VAL A 63 -3.26 16.44 26.35
CA VAL A 63 -2.95 16.02 27.72
C VAL A 63 -1.73 16.82 28.22
N PRO A 64 -1.87 17.57 29.32
CA PRO A 64 -0.73 18.23 29.92
C PRO A 64 0.30 17.19 30.41
N ASP A 65 1.55 17.36 30.02
CA ASP A 65 2.66 16.53 30.46
C ASP A 65 3.85 17.42 30.81
N ALA A 66 4.17 17.50 32.10
CA ALA A 66 5.30 18.28 32.61
C ALA A 66 6.66 17.67 32.22
N GLY A 67 6.72 16.37 31.97
CA GLY A 67 7.93 15.67 31.59
C GLY A 67 8.20 15.62 30.08
N ARG A 68 7.40 16.29 29.27
CA ARG A 68 7.57 16.29 27.82
C ARG A 68 8.88 16.94 27.40
N LYS A 69 9.56 16.33 26.45
CA LYS A 69 10.80 16.86 25.88
C LYS A 69 10.57 17.85 24.74
N ALA A 70 9.38 17.84 24.18
CA ALA A 70 9.03 18.62 23.02
C ALA A 70 7.55 18.99 22.99
N ILE A 71 7.21 19.94 22.16
CA ILE A 71 5.83 20.35 21.88
C ILE A 71 5.42 19.94 20.47
N ARG A 72 4.12 19.71 20.27
CA ARG A 72 3.56 19.39 18.96
C ARG A 72 3.65 20.60 18.04
N GLY A 73 4.26 20.43 16.87
CA GLY A 73 4.48 21.49 15.88
C GLY A 73 3.56 21.44 14.66
N GLY A 74 2.45 20.71 14.72
CA GLY A 74 1.59 20.52 13.56
C GLY A 74 2.13 19.44 12.61
N THR A 75 1.91 19.62 11.31
CA THR A 75 2.32 18.67 10.28
C THR A 75 2.95 19.39 9.09
N THR A 76 3.77 18.70 8.33
CA THR A 76 4.31 19.17 7.07
C THR A 76 4.20 18.10 5.98
N ARG A 77 4.08 18.51 4.73
CA ARG A 77 4.10 17.59 3.59
C ARG A 77 5.54 17.17 3.32
N SER A 78 5.72 15.89 3.12
CA SER A 78 7.00 15.30 2.76
C SER A 78 6.79 14.12 1.82
N SER A 79 7.85 13.42 1.49
CA SER A 79 7.77 12.21 0.67
C SER A 79 8.77 11.18 1.14
N VAL A 80 8.41 9.92 0.99
CA VAL A 80 9.27 8.78 1.23
C VAL A 80 9.20 7.83 0.05
N VAL A 81 10.14 6.93 -0.07
CA VAL A 81 10.11 5.87 -1.08
C VAL A 81 9.56 4.60 -0.43
N LEU A 82 8.47 4.09 -0.97
CA LEU A 82 7.86 2.81 -0.59
C LEU A 82 7.76 1.91 -1.81
N GLY A 83 8.44 0.79 -1.77
CA GLY A 83 8.44 -0.18 -2.88
C GLY A 83 8.98 0.40 -4.19
N GLY A 84 9.98 1.25 -4.13
CA GLY A 84 10.57 1.92 -5.30
C GLY A 84 9.78 3.12 -5.82
N GLN A 85 8.65 3.47 -5.20
CA GLN A 85 7.84 4.63 -5.60
C GLN A 85 7.94 5.75 -4.57
N ARG A 86 8.04 6.98 -5.06
CA ARG A 86 7.97 8.17 -4.20
C ARG A 86 6.52 8.45 -3.83
N ILE A 87 6.22 8.36 -2.54
CA ILE A 87 4.89 8.52 -1.97
C ILE A 87 4.85 9.79 -1.13
N ALA A 88 3.83 10.61 -1.33
CA ALA A 88 3.57 11.75 -0.47
C ALA A 88 3.10 11.29 0.91
N VAL A 89 3.69 11.83 1.95
CA VAL A 89 3.32 11.56 3.34
C VAL A 89 3.14 12.86 4.10
N THR A 90 2.33 12.82 5.14
CA THR A 90 2.19 13.93 6.09
C THR A 90 3.05 13.63 7.30
N LYS A 91 4.16 14.36 7.42
CA LYS A 91 5.10 14.23 8.53
C LYS A 91 4.60 15.02 9.73
N PRO A 92 4.36 14.38 10.89
CA PRO A 92 4.14 15.10 12.13
C PRO A 92 5.41 15.86 12.55
N ARG A 93 5.22 17.00 13.18
CA ARG A 93 6.33 17.83 13.66
C ARG A 93 6.37 17.86 15.18
N ALA A 94 7.57 17.79 15.72
CA ALA A 94 7.86 17.97 17.12
C ALA A 94 8.94 19.06 17.28
N ARG A 95 8.75 19.98 18.19
CA ARG A 95 9.73 21.02 18.48
C ARG A 95 10.27 20.85 19.89
N SER A 96 11.57 20.78 20.02
CA SER A 96 12.24 20.91 21.32
C SER A 96 12.01 22.31 21.90
N LEU A 97 11.93 22.38 23.21
CA LEU A 97 11.88 23.67 23.92
C LEU A 97 13.19 24.45 23.79
N GLU A 98 14.30 23.76 23.53
CA GLU A 98 15.64 24.34 23.54
C GLU A 98 16.33 24.34 22.17
N HIS A 99 16.08 23.34 21.31
CA HIS A 99 16.88 23.06 20.11
C HIS A 99 16.11 23.17 18.79
N GLY A 100 14.89 23.64 18.79
CA GLY A 100 14.10 23.76 17.56
C GLY A 100 13.43 22.46 17.14
N GLU A 101 13.31 22.22 15.83
CA GLU A 101 12.60 21.06 15.30
C GLU A 101 13.37 19.76 15.56
N LEU A 102 12.68 18.74 16.05
CA LEU A 102 13.22 17.41 16.29
C LEU A 102 12.86 16.48 15.15
N ASP A 103 13.80 15.66 14.75
CA ASP A 103 13.56 14.60 13.79
C ASP A 103 12.88 13.40 14.45
N LEU A 104 11.87 12.86 13.75
CA LEU A 104 11.23 11.63 14.16
C LEU A 104 12.07 10.44 13.69
N PRO A 105 12.41 9.48 14.58
CA PRO A 105 13.23 8.32 14.21
C PRO A 105 12.63 7.52 13.05
N THR A 106 11.32 7.31 13.06
CA THR A 106 10.61 6.58 11.98
C THR A 106 10.75 7.29 10.63
N PHE A 107 10.60 8.62 10.61
CA PHE A 107 10.74 9.38 9.37
C PHE A 107 12.18 9.34 8.85
N ALA A 108 13.16 9.50 9.72
CA ALA A 108 14.57 9.42 9.35
C ALA A 108 14.93 8.05 8.77
N TRP A 109 14.41 6.99 9.36
CA TRP A 109 14.58 5.65 8.84
C TRP A 109 13.90 5.47 7.46
N ALA A 110 12.64 5.88 7.31
CA ALA A 110 11.89 5.75 6.06
C ALA A 110 12.43 6.64 4.94
N ALA A 111 13.01 7.79 5.27
CA ALA A 111 13.64 8.68 4.30
C ALA A 111 14.93 8.10 3.70
N ASN A 112 15.64 7.27 4.46
CA ASN A 112 16.91 6.69 4.06
C ASN A 112 16.80 5.21 3.62
N THR A 113 15.69 4.56 3.90
CA THR A 113 15.49 3.14 3.63
C THR A 113 14.09 2.95 3.10
N ASP A 114 13.94 2.29 1.96
CA ASP A 114 12.63 1.87 1.47
C ASP A 114 12.14 0.68 2.31
N PRO A 115 11.08 0.84 3.14
CA PRO A 115 10.59 -0.25 3.99
C PRO A 115 10.03 -1.44 3.23
N LEU A 116 9.62 -1.21 1.98
CA LEU A 116 9.10 -2.24 1.09
C LEU A 116 10.11 -2.68 0.04
N ALA A 117 11.35 -2.20 0.11
CA ALA A 117 12.40 -2.69 -0.76
C ALA A 117 12.61 -4.18 -0.51
N ILE A 118 12.25 -4.97 -1.49
CA ILE A 118 12.64 -6.36 -1.52
C ILE A 118 14.16 -6.36 -1.66
N ARG A 119 14.86 -6.48 -0.55
CA ARG A 119 16.29 -6.77 -0.60
C ARG A 119 16.45 -8.00 -1.47
N ASN A 120 17.28 -7.94 -2.49
CA ASN A 120 17.58 -8.98 -3.47
C ASN A 120 17.93 -10.38 -2.89
N ARG A 121 17.72 -10.59 -1.61
CA ARG A 121 17.93 -11.84 -0.90
C ARG A 121 16.83 -12.87 -1.15
N TRP A 122 15.67 -12.42 -1.60
CA TRP A 122 14.58 -13.27 -2.03
C TRP A 122 14.47 -13.19 -3.56
N ARG A 123 15.49 -13.66 -4.26
CA ARG A 123 15.29 -14.13 -5.61
C ARG A 123 14.31 -15.28 -5.51
N TRP A 124 13.04 -14.98 -5.71
CA TRP A 124 12.06 -16.04 -5.89
C TRP A 124 12.47 -16.84 -7.11
N PRO A 125 12.74 -18.14 -6.98
CA PRO A 125 12.97 -18.98 -8.14
C PRO A 125 11.66 -19.30 -8.88
N VAL A 126 10.68 -18.41 -8.82
CA VAL A 126 9.36 -18.65 -9.40
C VAL A 126 9.36 -18.56 -10.92
N ALA A 127 10.33 -17.88 -11.51
CA ALA A 127 10.43 -17.80 -12.97
C ALA A 127 10.83 -19.12 -13.63
N VAL A 128 11.39 -20.06 -12.90
CA VAL A 128 11.90 -21.33 -13.44
C VAL A 128 10.89 -22.47 -13.32
N SER A 129 9.93 -22.35 -12.38
CA SER A 129 9.04 -23.48 -12.07
C SER A 129 7.78 -23.55 -12.92
N ILE A 130 7.37 -22.47 -13.57
CA ILE A 130 6.12 -22.46 -14.35
C ILE A 130 6.32 -23.03 -15.74
N ASN A 131 7.52 -23.00 -16.29
CA ASN A 131 7.79 -23.52 -17.64
C ASN A 131 8.01 -25.04 -17.72
N THR A 132 8.18 -25.72 -16.59
CA THR A 132 8.44 -27.18 -16.60
C THR A 132 7.17 -28.01 -16.40
N ALA A 133 6.04 -27.39 -16.04
CA ALA A 133 4.79 -28.10 -15.77
C ALA A 133 3.85 -28.20 -16.98
N PHE A 134 4.23 -27.66 -18.15
CA PHE A 134 3.43 -27.66 -19.39
C PHE A 134 4.18 -28.21 -20.62
N GLN A 135 5.11 -29.14 -20.44
CA GLN A 135 5.60 -29.98 -21.55
C GLN A 135 5.15 -31.41 -21.37
#